data_3daca73cad579f340f89a74f1fac4669
#
_entry.id   3daca73cad579f340f89a74f1fac4669
#
_cell.length_a   1.000
_cell.length_b   1.000
_cell.length_c   1.000
_cell.angle_alpha   90.00
_cell.angle_beta   90.00
_cell.angle_gamma   90.00
#
_symmetry.space_group_name_H-M   'P 1'
#
loop_
_entity.id
_entity.type
_entity.pdbx_description
1 polymer ?
#
loop_
_entity_poly.entity_id
_entity_poly.type
_entity_poly.pdbx_seq_one_letter_code
_entity_poly.pdbx_strand_id
1 'polypeptide(L)'
;MKFPKLKSYFDIKKKIISFATIFLLTACSSAKKASEISPVYIPSTTYSTMTCSQLAQEAEVFRQKVPQAEAAVEKHYSDQKTTEVVAWLLFAPAVFLYDGGQKEATDLAVLKGQLDAVRQAQMNKKC
;
A
#
# COMPACT_ATOMS: atom_id res chain seq x y z
N MET A 1 -2.06 -27.56 -52.60
CA MET A 1 -3.09 -27.72 -51.53
C MET A 1 -2.97 -26.56 -50.59
N LYS A 2 -3.95 -25.71 -50.53
CA LYS A 2 -4.03 -24.58 -49.55
C LYS A 2 -4.65 -25.12 -48.27
N PHE A 3 -3.92 -25.09 -47.18
CA PHE A 3 -4.44 -25.47 -45.85
C PHE A 3 -5.11 -24.26 -45.18
N PRO A 4 -6.42 -24.08 -45.28
CA PRO A 4 -7.14 -22.96 -44.70
C PRO A 4 -7.20 -23.04 -43.15
N LYS A 5 -6.98 -24.21 -42.57
CA LYS A 5 -7.03 -24.44 -41.11
C LYS A 5 -5.84 -23.82 -40.34
N LEU A 6 -4.70 -23.64 -40.98
CA LEU A 6 -3.52 -23.15 -40.30
C LEU A 6 -3.63 -21.63 -39.99
N LYS A 7 -4.25 -20.89 -40.89
CA LYS A 7 -4.43 -19.43 -40.73
C LYS A 7 -5.41 -19.11 -39.60
N SER A 8 -6.51 -19.88 -39.52
CA SER A 8 -7.47 -19.74 -38.42
C SER A 8 -6.90 -20.05 -37.05
N TYR A 9 -6.01 -21.06 -36.96
CA TYR A 9 -5.32 -21.43 -35.71
C TYR A 9 -4.36 -20.33 -35.22
N PHE A 10 -3.63 -19.68 -36.13
CA PHE A 10 -2.75 -18.55 -35.81
C PHE A 10 -3.52 -17.31 -35.35
N ASP A 11 -4.68 -17.02 -35.96
CA ASP A 11 -5.52 -15.88 -35.58
C ASP A 11 -6.17 -16.08 -34.20
N ILE A 12 -6.57 -17.31 -33.89
CA ILE A 12 -7.12 -17.66 -32.56
C ILE A 12 -6.02 -17.54 -31.48
N LYS A 13 -4.81 -18.04 -31.74
CA LYS A 13 -3.67 -17.87 -30.82
C LYS A 13 -3.31 -16.41 -30.58
N LYS A 14 -3.28 -15.58 -31.61
CA LYS A 14 -3.06 -14.14 -31.48
C LYS A 14 -4.14 -13.45 -30.63
N LYS A 15 -5.39 -13.80 -30.82
CA LYS A 15 -6.50 -13.27 -30.01
C LYS A 15 -6.43 -13.71 -28.55
N ILE A 16 -6.08 -14.97 -28.28
CA ILE A 16 -5.93 -15.49 -26.90
C ILE A 16 -4.74 -14.85 -26.21
N ILE A 17 -3.60 -14.68 -26.88
CA ILE A 17 -2.40 -14.02 -26.33
C ILE A 17 -2.71 -12.54 -26.04
N SER A 18 -3.40 -11.85 -26.95
CA SER A 18 -3.81 -10.45 -26.76
C SER A 18 -4.77 -10.28 -25.59
N PHE A 19 -5.70 -11.21 -25.40
CA PHE A 19 -6.65 -11.17 -24.27
C PHE A 19 -5.99 -11.50 -22.93
N ALA A 20 -5.04 -12.46 -22.90
CA ALA A 20 -4.27 -12.81 -21.71
C ALA A 20 -3.33 -11.66 -21.28
N THR A 21 -2.78 -10.91 -22.24
CA THR A 21 -1.89 -9.76 -21.93
C THR A 21 -2.66 -8.59 -21.32
N ILE A 22 -3.92 -8.37 -21.73
CA ILE A 22 -4.78 -7.33 -21.16
C ILE A 22 -5.20 -7.67 -19.71
N PHE A 23 -5.40 -8.95 -19.39
CA PHE A 23 -5.82 -9.38 -18.06
C PHE A 23 -4.69 -9.28 -17.01
N LEU A 24 -3.41 -9.33 -17.42
CA LEU A 24 -2.25 -9.19 -16.53
C LEU A 24 -1.97 -7.74 -16.12
N LEU A 25 -2.54 -6.75 -16.81
CA LEU A 25 -2.32 -5.33 -16.54
C LEU A 25 -3.26 -4.75 -15.47
N THR A 26 -4.29 -5.50 -15.03
CA THR A 26 -5.21 -5.04 -13.99
C THR A 26 -4.74 -5.31 -12.55
N ALA A 27 -3.55 -5.89 -12.36
CA ALA A 27 -2.95 -6.16 -11.05
C ALA A 27 -2.14 -4.98 -10.50
N CYS A 28 -2.23 -3.78 -11.07
CA CYS A 28 -1.67 -2.58 -10.44
C CYS A 28 -2.49 -2.27 -9.18
N SER A 29 -1.91 -2.56 -8.01
CA SER A 29 -2.46 -2.11 -6.73
C SER A 29 -2.48 -0.58 -6.73
N SER A 30 -3.66 0.00 -6.86
CA SER A 30 -3.84 1.45 -6.74
C SER A 30 -3.45 1.87 -5.32
N ALA A 31 -2.72 3.00 -5.20
CA ALA A 31 -2.41 3.59 -3.91
C ALA A 31 -3.70 3.83 -3.12
N LYS A 32 -3.64 3.53 -1.82
CA LYS A 32 -4.74 3.75 -0.89
C LYS A 32 -4.61 5.10 -0.21
N LYS A 33 -5.72 5.71 0.14
CA LYS A 33 -5.72 6.90 1.00
C LYS A 33 -5.26 6.53 2.41
N ALA A 34 -4.65 7.47 3.12
CA ALA A 34 -4.24 7.29 4.50
C ALA A 34 -5.40 6.85 5.42
N SER A 35 -6.62 7.33 5.15
CA SER A 35 -7.84 6.97 5.89
C SER A 35 -8.29 5.51 5.68
N GLU A 36 -7.88 4.87 4.59
CA GLU A 36 -8.22 3.48 4.24
C GLU A 36 -7.21 2.47 4.80
N ILE A 37 -6.10 2.95 5.38
CA ILE A 37 -5.05 2.10 5.93
C ILE A 37 -5.38 1.75 7.37
N SER A 38 -5.73 0.49 7.58
CA SER A 38 -6.00 -0.07 8.90
C SER A 38 -4.70 -0.33 9.67
N PRO A 39 -4.70 -0.17 11.02
CA PRO A 39 -3.57 -0.53 11.84
C PRO A 39 -3.25 -2.03 11.76
N VAL A 40 -1.96 -2.37 11.79
CA VAL A 40 -1.51 -3.75 11.98
C VAL A 40 -1.71 -4.13 13.45
N TYR A 41 -2.20 -5.34 13.70
CA TYR A 41 -2.31 -5.82 15.06
C TYR A 41 -0.92 -6.03 15.69
N ILE A 42 -0.65 -5.33 16.79
CA ILE A 42 0.54 -5.47 17.63
C ILE A 42 0.06 -5.78 19.04
N PRO A 43 0.51 -6.90 19.66
CA PRO A 43 0.07 -7.25 21.01
C PRO A 43 0.60 -6.24 22.04
N SER A 44 -0.27 -5.81 22.95
CA SER A 44 0.11 -4.89 24.04
C SER A 44 1.16 -5.46 24.99
N THR A 45 1.33 -6.78 25.01
CA THR A 45 2.40 -7.48 25.75
C THR A 45 3.80 -7.07 25.33
N THR A 46 3.98 -6.58 24.10
CA THR A 46 5.24 -6.02 23.62
C THR A 46 5.73 -4.88 24.51
N TYR A 47 4.81 -4.16 25.14
CA TYR A 47 5.08 -3.02 26.01
C TYR A 47 4.92 -3.34 27.51
N SER A 48 4.80 -4.62 27.86
CA SER A 48 4.49 -5.07 29.25
C SER A 48 5.55 -4.68 30.28
N THR A 49 6.82 -4.56 29.87
CA THR A 49 7.94 -4.20 30.76
C THR A 49 8.09 -2.70 30.99
N MET A 50 7.42 -1.86 30.17
CA MET A 50 7.51 -0.41 30.28
C MET A 50 6.73 0.13 31.48
N THR A 51 7.25 1.19 32.12
CA THR A 51 6.54 1.96 33.15
C THR A 51 5.47 2.84 32.53
N CYS A 52 4.52 3.35 33.34
CA CYS A 52 3.51 4.29 32.86
C CYS A 52 4.13 5.56 32.24
N SER A 53 5.21 6.06 32.80
CA SER A 53 5.94 7.23 32.25
C SER A 53 6.53 6.93 30.88
N GLN A 54 7.16 5.75 30.72
CA GLN A 54 7.71 5.32 29.43
C GLN A 54 6.62 5.12 28.38
N LEU A 55 5.48 4.50 28.77
CA LEU A 55 4.34 4.33 27.88
C LEU A 55 3.75 5.66 27.44
N ALA A 56 3.71 6.67 28.32
CA ALA A 56 3.22 8.00 27.99
C ALA A 56 4.16 8.70 26.98
N GLN A 57 5.46 8.58 27.16
CA GLN A 57 6.46 9.13 26.23
C GLN A 57 6.36 8.43 24.85
N GLU A 58 6.26 7.13 24.83
CA GLU A 58 6.16 6.35 23.59
C GLU A 58 4.87 6.68 22.83
N ALA A 59 3.74 6.78 23.55
CA ALA A 59 2.47 7.19 22.97
C ALA A 59 2.56 8.58 22.30
N GLU A 60 3.29 9.52 22.93
CA GLU A 60 3.49 10.86 22.38
C GLU A 60 4.35 10.82 21.10
N VAL A 61 5.41 10.03 21.09
CA VAL A 61 6.23 9.83 19.88
C VAL A 61 5.39 9.31 18.71
N PHE A 62 4.54 8.31 18.95
CA PHE A 62 3.68 7.78 17.89
C PHE A 62 2.59 8.78 17.47
N ARG A 63 2.02 9.55 18.39
CA ARG A 63 1.07 10.61 18.06
C ARG A 63 1.65 11.67 17.13
N GLN A 64 2.93 11.95 17.24
CA GLN A 64 3.61 12.90 16.35
C GLN A 64 3.98 12.26 15.01
N LYS A 65 4.35 10.98 15.00
CA LYS A 65 4.76 10.27 13.77
C LYS A 65 3.58 9.89 12.88
N VAL A 66 2.43 9.51 13.45
CA VAL A 66 1.27 9.09 12.65
C VAL A 66 0.80 10.16 11.66
N PRO A 67 0.60 11.44 12.03
CA PRO A 67 0.21 12.47 11.06
C PRO A 67 1.26 12.69 9.95
N GLN A 68 2.54 12.54 10.26
CA GLN A 68 3.62 12.67 9.27
C GLN A 68 3.56 11.51 8.26
N ALA A 69 3.33 10.29 8.74
CA ALA A 69 3.16 9.12 7.87
C ALA A 69 1.86 9.22 7.05
N GLU A 70 0.78 9.73 7.62
CA GLU A 70 -0.48 9.99 6.89
C GLU A 70 -0.27 11.00 5.77
N ALA A 71 0.46 12.08 6.02
CA ALA A 71 0.79 13.08 5.00
C ALA A 71 1.66 12.50 3.89
N ALA A 72 2.61 11.60 4.21
CA ALA A 72 3.44 10.93 3.21
C ALA A 72 2.59 10.01 2.31
N VAL A 73 1.69 9.21 2.90
CA VAL A 73 0.76 8.35 2.15
C VAL A 73 -0.17 9.17 1.24
N GLU A 74 -0.73 10.26 1.77
CA GLU A 74 -1.65 11.11 1.01
C GLU A 74 -0.93 11.82 -0.15
N LYS A 75 0.32 12.23 0.06
CA LYS A 75 1.16 12.77 -1.01
C LYS A 75 1.37 11.73 -2.12
N HIS A 76 1.75 10.49 -1.79
CA HIS A 76 1.91 9.42 -2.76
C HIS A 76 0.60 9.13 -3.50
N TYR A 77 -0.52 9.12 -2.79
CA TYR A 77 -1.84 8.93 -3.39
C TYR A 77 -2.18 10.03 -4.41
N SER A 78 -1.90 11.30 -4.08
CA SER A 78 -2.15 12.43 -4.99
C SER A 78 -1.16 12.45 -6.17
N ASP A 79 0.12 12.17 -5.92
CA ASP A 79 1.15 12.09 -6.95
C ASP A 79 0.89 10.94 -7.94
N GLN A 80 0.41 9.79 -7.44
CA GLN A 80 0.05 8.67 -8.29
C GLN A 80 -1.13 9.02 -9.21
N LYS A 81 -2.16 9.70 -8.72
CA LYS A 81 -3.27 10.16 -9.58
C LYS A 81 -2.81 11.11 -10.67
N THR A 82 -1.91 12.03 -10.35
CA THR A 82 -1.34 12.96 -11.32
C THR A 82 -0.43 12.24 -12.30
N THR A 83 0.40 11.30 -11.82
CA THR A 83 1.32 10.51 -12.65
C THR A 83 0.58 9.53 -13.57
N GLU A 84 -0.52 8.92 -13.12
CA GLU A 84 -1.36 8.07 -13.97
C GLU A 84 -1.90 8.84 -15.19
N VAL A 85 -2.41 10.05 -14.99
CA VAL A 85 -2.91 10.89 -16.09
C VAL A 85 -1.79 11.31 -17.04
N VAL A 86 -0.62 11.68 -16.51
CA VAL A 86 0.54 12.10 -17.31
C VAL A 86 1.26 10.92 -17.96
N ALA A 87 1.39 9.79 -17.27
CA ALA A 87 2.04 8.59 -17.80
C ALA A 87 1.24 7.96 -18.95
N TRP A 88 -0.09 7.99 -18.91
CA TRP A 88 -0.94 7.60 -20.03
C TRP A 88 -0.77 8.50 -21.25
N LEU A 89 -0.43 9.78 -21.01
CA LEU A 89 -0.24 10.76 -22.09
C LEU A 89 1.19 10.77 -22.65
N LEU A 90 2.19 10.35 -21.90
CA LEU A 90 3.58 10.56 -22.29
C LEU A 90 4.47 9.32 -22.35
N PHE A 91 4.37 8.27 -21.51
CA PHE A 91 5.22 7.06 -21.65
C PHE A 91 4.96 5.94 -20.64
N ALA A 92 4.69 4.74 -21.11
CA ALA A 92 4.50 3.51 -20.34
C ALA A 92 5.73 2.95 -19.56
N PRO A 93 7.00 3.20 -19.89
CA PRO A 93 8.11 2.55 -19.20
C PRO A 93 8.45 3.10 -17.81
N ALA A 94 8.05 4.33 -17.46
CA ALA A 94 8.38 4.93 -16.17
C ALA A 94 7.54 4.38 -14.99
N VAL A 95 6.42 3.72 -15.28
CA VAL A 95 5.51 3.16 -14.27
C VAL A 95 6.14 2.00 -13.49
N PHE A 96 7.10 1.30 -14.07
CA PHE A 96 7.77 0.16 -13.43
C PHE A 96 8.81 0.54 -12.35
N LEU A 97 9.15 1.82 -12.24
CA LEU A 97 10.11 2.33 -11.25
C LEU A 97 9.43 2.92 -9.99
N TYR A 98 8.09 2.95 -9.98
CA TYR A 98 7.31 3.53 -8.90
C TYR A 98 6.77 2.42 -8.00
N ASP A 99 7.12 2.42 -6.72
CA ASP A 99 6.71 1.39 -5.75
C ASP A 99 5.24 1.53 -5.29
N GLY A 100 4.51 2.50 -5.83
CA GLY A 100 3.09 2.72 -5.56
C GLY A 100 2.75 3.16 -4.14
N GLY A 101 3.74 3.64 -3.36
CA GLY A 101 3.52 4.06 -1.98
C GLY A 101 3.23 2.91 -1.01
N GLN A 102 3.59 1.68 -1.38
CA GLN A 102 3.38 0.48 -0.55
C GLN A 102 4.17 0.55 0.75
N LYS A 103 5.38 1.11 0.70
CA LYS A 103 6.23 1.28 1.88
C LYS A 103 5.59 2.24 2.88
N GLU A 104 5.16 3.39 2.42
CA GLU A 104 4.51 4.42 3.24
C GLU A 104 3.20 3.92 3.85
N ALA A 105 2.41 3.15 3.08
CA ALA A 105 1.19 2.52 3.57
C ALA A 105 1.48 1.49 4.66
N THR A 106 2.53 0.69 4.51
CA THR A 106 2.96 -0.30 5.51
C THR A 106 3.48 0.39 6.76
N ASP A 107 4.33 1.41 6.62
CA ASP A 107 4.88 2.17 7.73
C ASP A 107 3.75 2.84 8.55
N LEU A 108 2.75 3.43 7.88
CA LEU A 108 1.58 4.00 8.54
C LEU A 108 0.76 2.95 9.29
N ALA A 109 0.51 1.78 8.68
CA ALA A 109 -0.23 0.69 9.32
C ALA A 109 0.48 0.21 10.59
N VAL A 110 1.81 0.08 10.56
CA VAL A 110 2.63 -0.28 11.72
C VAL A 110 2.59 0.78 12.80
N LEU A 111 2.76 2.07 12.46
CA LEU A 111 2.71 3.18 13.42
C LEU A 111 1.34 3.28 14.11
N LYS A 112 0.24 3.13 13.38
CA LYS A 112 -1.11 3.07 13.94
C LYS A 112 -1.25 1.88 14.91
N GLY A 113 -0.75 0.70 14.52
CA GLY A 113 -0.77 -0.49 15.36
C GLY A 113 0.07 -0.36 16.64
N GLN A 114 1.23 0.28 16.57
CA GLN A 114 2.07 0.57 17.73
C GLN A 114 1.38 1.53 18.71
N LEU A 115 0.77 2.60 18.19
CA LEU A 115 0.02 3.54 19.02
C LEU A 115 -1.15 2.85 19.75
N ASP A 116 -1.88 1.99 19.06
CA ASP A 116 -2.98 1.24 19.67
C ASP A 116 -2.47 0.26 20.73
N ALA A 117 -1.37 -0.45 20.46
CA ALA A 117 -0.76 -1.39 21.42
C ALA A 117 -0.26 -0.69 22.69
N VAL A 118 0.38 0.49 22.56
CA VAL A 118 0.82 1.31 23.70
C VAL A 118 -0.38 1.78 24.52
N ARG A 119 -1.44 2.28 23.88
CA ARG A 119 -2.69 2.68 24.58
C ARG A 119 -3.32 1.51 25.33
N GLN A 120 -3.37 0.34 24.71
CA GLN A 120 -3.85 -0.89 25.35
C GLN A 120 -3.00 -1.26 26.55
N ALA A 121 -1.67 -1.16 26.45
CA ALA A 121 -0.75 -1.42 27.57
C ALA A 121 -0.97 -0.43 28.72
N GLN A 122 -1.22 0.86 28.43
CA GLN A 122 -1.58 1.88 29.43
C GLN A 122 -2.87 1.50 30.17
N MET A 123 -3.90 1.10 29.41
CA MET A 123 -5.17 0.67 30.01
C MET A 123 -5.00 -0.57 30.90
N ASN A 124 -4.25 -1.57 30.44
CA ASN A 124 -3.97 -2.79 31.19
C ASN A 124 -3.22 -2.52 32.49
N LYS A 125 -2.33 -1.53 32.50
CA LYS A 125 -1.55 -1.11 33.67
C LYS A 125 -2.28 -0.07 34.56
N LYS A 126 -3.45 0.38 34.12
CA LYS A 126 -4.23 1.44 34.82
C LYS A 126 -3.40 2.75 34.94
N CYS A 127 -2.60 3.01 33.91
CA CYS A 127 -1.97 4.32 33.80
C CYS A 127 -3.05 5.34 33.42
#